data_247a0dc9611b753029cf2c8cf41a23b2
#
_entry.id   247a0dc9611b753029cf2c8cf41a23b2
#
_cell.length_a   1.000
_cell.length_b   1.000
_cell.length_c   1.000
_cell.angle_alpha   90.00
_cell.angle_beta   90.00
_cell.angle_gamma   90.00
#
_symmetry.space_group_name_H-M   'P 1'
#
loop_
_entity.id
_entity.type
_entity.pdbx_description
1 polymer ?
#
loop_
_entity_poly.entity_id
_entity_poly.type
_entity_poly.pdbx_seq_one_letter_code
_entity_poly.pdbx_strand_id
1 'polypeptide(L)'
;RDYQIAAFAHAIKNRRAVLLSPTASGKSLIIYLIMRYLKRRTLIIVPTVSLVQQMNGDFKDYGYDQPTHMITAGVDKETECDITISTWQSIYKMPKAWFKQFDVVIGDEAHLFKAKSLTSIMTKLDQTKYRVGFTGTVDDAQTHKLVLEGLFGGVEKVTTTAELIEKGTLAEFRVKCIALQYPDEIKKAHAKDKYPDEVDFLVRNEARNKFIRNLALSLKGNTLLLFNFVEKHGKPLHQQIKHAIDTSVDKRPVYYVSGEVSGDEREKIRHIVETVDNAIIVASYGTFSTGINIKQLHNIIFASPSKSRIRVMQSIGRGLRKSETKTKATLFDIADNLAWKSKNNFTLDHFAERLKMYNDEKFEYK
;
A
#
# COMPACT_ATOMS: atom_id res chain seq x y z
N ARG A 1 6.64 16.52 -14.07
CA ARG A 1 7.66 16.89 -13.09
C ARG A 1 9.00 16.31 -13.51
N ASP A 2 10.11 16.97 -13.18
CA ASP A 2 11.45 16.62 -13.65
C ASP A 2 11.83 15.17 -13.36
N TYR A 3 11.58 14.67 -12.15
CA TYR A 3 11.87 13.29 -11.81
C TYR A 3 11.04 12.27 -12.63
N GLN A 4 9.83 12.62 -13.06
CA GLN A 4 9.00 11.75 -13.91
C GLN A 4 9.57 11.70 -15.33
N ILE A 5 10.06 12.82 -15.84
CA ILE A 5 10.73 12.90 -17.14
C ILE A 5 12.05 12.12 -17.10
N ALA A 6 12.84 12.28 -16.03
CA ALA A 6 14.08 11.54 -15.84
C ALA A 6 13.84 10.02 -15.78
N ALA A 7 12.83 9.57 -15.02
CA ALA A 7 12.45 8.16 -14.92
C ALA A 7 11.99 7.59 -16.27
N PHE A 8 11.17 8.34 -17.01
CA PHE A 8 10.76 7.99 -18.35
C PHE A 8 11.98 7.84 -19.28
N ALA A 9 12.87 8.85 -19.33
CA ALA A 9 14.07 8.82 -20.16
C ALA A 9 14.98 7.64 -19.82
N HIS A 10 15.15 7.35 -18.51
CA HIS A 10 15.92 6.19 -18.04
C HIS A 10 15.33 4.86 -18.55
N ALA A 11 14.01 4.69 -18.44
CA ALA A 11 13.32 3.48 -18.91
C ALA A 11 13.46 3.28 -20.44
N ILE A 12 13.34 4.36 -21.21
CA ILE A 12 13.47 4.30 -22.68
C ILE A 12 14.91 3.96 -23.06
N LYS A 13 15.89 4.64 -22.48
CA LYS A 13 17.33 4.45 -22.77
C LYS A 13 17.79 3.02 -22.46
N ASN A 14 17.46 2.53 -21.27
CA ASN A 14 17.96 1.24 -20.77
C ASN A 14 17.10 0.05 -21.21
N ARG A 15 15.83 0.28 -21.65
CA ARG A 15 14.86 -0.75 -22.05
C ARG A 15 14.44 -1.70 -20.93
N ARG A 16 15.29 -1.91 -19.93
CA ARG A 16 15.08 -2.80 -18.78
C ARG A 16 15.48 -2.06 -17.52
N ALA A 17 14.50 -1.86 -16.61
CA ALA A 17 14.74 -1.17 -15.33
C ALA A 17 13.68 -1.52 -14.29
N VAL A 18 14.07 -1.49 -13.02
CA VAL A 18 13.13 -1.36 -11.89
C VAL A 18 13.16 0.09 -11.44
N LEU A 19 12.05 0.78 -11.55
CA LEU A 19 11.89 2.17 -11.12
C LEU A 19 11.34 2.21 -9.70
N LEU A 20 12.22 2.57 -8.74
CA LEU A 20 11.84 2.74 -7.34
C LEU A 20 11.21 4.12 -7.16
N SER A 21 9.90 4.13 -7.07
CA SER A 21 9.07 5.33 -7.07
C SER A 21 8.03 5.23 -5.95
N PRO A 22 8.06 6.09 -4.93
CA PRO A 22 7.19 5.98 -3.77
C PRO A 22 5.70 6.10 -4.14
N THR A 23 4.84 5.72 -3.21
CA THR A 23 3.39 5.90 -3.36
C THR A 23 3.08 7.39 -3.58
N ALA A 24 2.12 7.68 -4.44
CA ALA A 24 1.71 9.04 -4.82
C ALA A 24 2.76 9.89 -5.58
N SER A 25 3.84 9.28 -6.08
CA SER A 25 4.80 9.96 -6.98
C SER A 25 4.29 10.12 -8.43
N GLY A 26 3.12 9.55 -8.77
CA GLY A 26 2.56 9.58 -10.11
C GLY A 26 3.14 8.52 -11.04
N LYS A 27 3.32 7.28 -10.56
CA LYS A 27 3.77 6.12 -11.36
C LYS A 27 2.95 5.91 -12.62
N SER A 28 1.61 6.03 -12.53
CA SER A 28 0.70 5.86 -13.67
C SER A 28 1.00 6.82 -14.82
N LEU A 29 1.40 8.05 -14.53
CA LEU A 29 1.82 9.01 -15.56
C LEU A 29 3.12 8.59 -16.25
N ILE A 30 4.10 8.06 -15.52
CA ILE A 30 5.35 7.56 -16.11
C ILE A 30 5.05 6.36 -17.01
N ILE A 31 4.20 5.44 -16.56
CA ILE A 31 3.72 4.29 -17.37
C ILE A 31 3.05 4.78 -18.65
N TYR A 32 2.15 5.76 -18.53
CA TYR A 32 1.47 6.38 -19.65
C TYR A 32 2.46 6.99 -20.66
N LEU A 33 3.45 7.74 -20.22
CA LEU A 33 4.47 8.34 -21.08
C LEU A 33 5.27 7.28 -21.83
N ILE A 34 5.66 6.19 -21.17
CA ILE A 34 6.41 5.08 -21.79
C ILE A 34 5.59 4.46 -22.90
N MET A 35 4.35 4.07 -22.65
CA MET A 35 3.51 3.44 -23.66
C MET A 35 3.18 4.36 -24.83
N ARG A 36 2.92 5.64 -24.57
CA ARG A 36 2.64 6.66 -25.60
C ARG A 36 3.83 6.91 -26.51
N TYR A 37 5.03 6.93 -25.95
CA TYR A 37 6.26 7.14 -26.69
C TYR A 37 6.62 5.93 -27.57
N LEU A 38 6.54 4.72 -26.98
CA LEU A 38 6.95 3.51 -27.67
C LEU A 38 5.98 3.11 -28.78
N LYS A 39 4.68 3.38 -28.63
CA LYS A 39 3.61 3.01 -29.60
C LYS A 39 3.73 1.54 -30.04
N ARG A 40 3.85 0.63 -29.07
CA ARG A 40 4.02 -0.81 -29.27
C ARG A 40 3.02 -1.58 -28.45
N ARG A 41 2.71 -2.82 -28.84
CA ARG A 41 1.85 -3.69 -28.04
C ARG A 41 2.44 -3.87 -26.65
N THR A 42 1.69 -3.39 -25.67
CA THR A 42 2.12 -3.27 -24.25
C THR A 42 1.22 -4.07 -23.35
N LEU A 43 1.84 -4.92 -22.52
CA LEU A 43 1.19 -5.62 -21.42
C LEU A 43 1.52 -4.92 -20.11
N ILE A 44 0.51 -4.45 -19.39
CA ILE A 44 0.64 -3.86 -18.06
C ILE A 44 0.06 -4.85 -17.03
N ILE A 45 0.90 -5.31 -16.11
CA ILE A 45 0.52 -6.29 -15.10
C ILE A 45 0.37 -5.59 -13.75
N VAL A 46 -0.83 -5.69 -13.18
CA VAL A 46 -1.17 -5.09 -11.89
C VAL A 46 -1.67 -6.15 -10.91
N PRO A 47 -1.58 -5.93 -9.59
CA PRO A 47 -1.94 -6.96 -8.61
C PRO A 47 -3.44 -7.19 -8.42
N THR A 48 -4.31 -6.22 -8.71
CA THR A 48 -5.75 -6.31 -8.41
C THR A 48 -6.63 -5.76 -9.53
N VAL A 49 -7.89 -6.23 -9.56
CA VAL A 49 -8.91 -5.75 -10.52
C VAL A 49 -9.16 -4.24 -10.38
N SER A 50 -9.20 -3.74 -9.14
CA SER A 50 -9.36 -2.30 -8.90
C SER A 50 -8.24 -1.47 -9.53
N LEU A 51 -7.00 -1.98 -9.53
CA LEU A 51 -5.87 -1.31 -10.18
C LEU A 51 -5.93 -1.40 -11.72
N VAL A 52 -6.53 -2.46 -12.29
CA VAL A 52 -6.82 -2.50 -13.75
C VAL A 52 -7.74 -1.34 -14.12
N GLN A 53 -8.83 -1.17 -13.40
CA GLN A 53 -9.80 -0.10 -13.65
C GLN A 53 -9.20 1.29 -13.41
N GLN A 54 -8.46 1.46 -12.30
CA GLN A 54 -7.80 2.72 -11.96
C GLN A 54 -6.77 3.11 -13.04
N MET A 55 -5.92 2.19 -13.49
CA MET A 55 -4.91 2.47 -14.51
C MET A 55 -5.56 2.90 -15.83
N ASN A 56 -6.63 2.23 -16.23
CA ASN A 56 -7.40 2.61 -17.40
C ASN A 56 -8.06 3.99 -17.25
N GLY A 57 -8.61 4.30 -16.07
CA GLY A 57 -9.16 5.62 -15.75
C GLY A 57 -8.09 6.70 -15.81
N ASP A 58 -6.94 6.49 -15.17
CA ASP A 58 -5.80 7.42 -15.20
C ASP A 58 -5.35 7.71 -16.65
N PHE A 59 -5.31 6.70 -17.53
CA PHE A 59 -4.94 6.90 -18.93
C PHE A 59 -5.95 7.76 -19.69
N LYS A 60 -7.25 7.58 -19.45
CA LYS A 60 -8.29 8.45 -20.01
C LYS A 60 -8.15 9.89 -19.53
N ASP A 61 -7.89 10.08 -18.24
CA ASP A 61 -7.64 11.40 -17.65
C ASP A 61 -6.40 12.08 -18.25
N TYR A 62 -5.40 11.29 -18.69
CA TYR A 62 -4.21 11.80 -19.39
C TYR A 62 -4.44 11.99 -20.91
N GLY A 63 -5.66 11.78 -21.40
CA GLY A 63 -6.03 12.00 -22.80
C GLY A 63 -5.77 10.80 -23.72
N TYR A 64 -5.77 9.57 -23.18
CA TYR A 64 -5.74 8.38 -24.04
C TYR A 64 -7.13 8.04 -24.56
N ASP A 65 -7.34 8.19 -25.84
CA ASP A 65 -8.61 8.04 -26.55
C ASP A 65 -8.77 6.67 -27.24
N GLN A 66 -7.69 5.88 -27.31
CA GLN A 66 -7.73 4.57 -27.95
C GLN A 66 -8.28 3.49 -26.99
N PRO A 67 -8.87 2.41 -27.51
CA PRO A 67 -9.37 1.32 -26.68
C PRO A 67 -8.23 0.62 -25.93
N THR A 68 -8.51 0.24 -24.70
CA THR A 68 -7.63 -0.59 -23.87
C THR A 68 -8.32 -1.90 -23.55
N HIS A 69 -7.58 -3.00 -23.58
CA HIS A 69 -8.10 -4.31 -23.22
C HIS A 69 -7.83 -4.61 -21.74
N MET A 70 -8.88 -4.69 -20.93
CA MET A 70 -8.80 -4.95 -19.50
C MET A 70 -9.10 -6.43 -19.19
N ILE A 71 -8.08 -7.22 -18.91
CA ILE A 71 -8.23 -8.65 -18.62
C ILE A 71 -8.36 -8.87 -17.11
N THR A 72 -9.55 -9.31 -16.71
CA THR A 72 -9.88 -9.79 -15.38
C THR A 72 -10.48 -11.20 -15.46
N ALA A 73 -10.97 -11.74 -14.33
CA ALA A 73 -11.61 -13.05 -14.34
C ALA A 73 -12.80 -13.09 -15.31
N GLY A 74 -12.86 -14.13 -16.18
CA GLY A 74 -13.94 -14.35 -17.12
C GLY A 74 -13.87 -13.52 -18.43
N VAL A 75 -12.93 -12.60 -18.55
CA VAL A 75 -12.75 -11.80 -19.79
C VAL A 75 -11.91 -12.58 -20.80
N ASP A 76 -12.27 -12.46 -22.09
CA ASP A 76 -11.47 -13.00 -23.19
C ASP A 76 -10.05 -12.40 -23.18
N LYS A 77 -9.05 -13.20 -23.59
CA LYS A 77 -7.64 -12.79 -23.59
C LYS A 77 -7.16 -12.34 -24.96
N GLU A 78 -7.92 -12.60 -26.01
CA GLU A 78 -7.58 -12.17 -27.37
C GLU A 78 -8.02 -10.72 -27.60
N THR A 79 -7.16 -9.93 -28.25
CA THR A 79 -7.43 -8.53 -28.49
C THR A 79 -6.54 -7.95 -29.59
N GLU A 80 -7.08 -6.99 -30.33
CA GLU A 80 -6.34 -6.13 -31.25
C GLU A 80 -5.86 -4.82 -30.62
N CYS A 81 -6.22 -4.57 -29.34
CA CYS A 81 -5.80 -3.36 -28.65
C CYS A 81 -4.28 -3.32 -28.44
N ASP A 82 -3.68 -2.16 -28.64
CA ASP A 82 -2.26 -1.95 -28.39
C ASP A 82 -1.91 -2.06 -26.91
N ILE A 83 -2.86 -1.70 -26.03
CA ILE A 83 -2.65 -1.70 -24.59
C ILE A 83 -3.54 -2.74 -23.93
N THR A 84 -2.89 -3.68 -23.25
CA THR A 84 -3.55 -4.70 -22.42
C THR A 84 -3.18 -4.45 -20.97
N ILE A 85 -4.18 -4.27 -20.09
CA ILE A 85 -4.01 -4.15 -18.64
C ILE A 85 -4.62 -5.38 -17.98
N SER A 86 -3.84 -6.11 -17.22
CA SER A 86 -4.28 -7.40 -16.65
C SER A 86 -3.82 -7.61 -15.22
N THR A 87 -4.61 -8.36 -14.47
CA THR A 87 -4.11 -8.98 -13.25
C THR A 87 -3.28 -10.22 -13.62
N TRP A 88 -2.21 -10.49 -12.86
CA TRP A 88 -1.37 -11.66 -13.12
C TRP A 88 -2.15 -12.99 -13.01
N GLN A 89 -3.16 -13.05 -12.12
CA GLN A 89 -4.00 -14.24 -11.93
C GLN A 89 -4.76 -14.62 -13.20
N SER A 90 -5.13 -13.63 -13.99
CA SER A 90 -5.91 -13.84 -15.22
C SER A 90 -5.09 -14.39 -16.38
N ILE A 91 -3.75 -14.18 -16.37
CA ILE A 91 -2.90 -14.49 -17.54
C ILE A 91 -1.78 -15.51 -17.25
N TYR A 92 -1.47 -15.86 -16.00
CA TYR A 92 -0.30 -16.71 -15.68
C TYR A 92 -0.35 -18.11 -16.33
N LYS A 93 -1.55 -18.64 -16.63
CA LYS A 93 -1.77 -19.92 -17.32
C LYS A 93 -1.70 -19.83 -18.85
N MET A 94 -1.65 -18.62 -19.42
CA MET A 94 -1.59 -18.46 -20.86
C MET A 94 -0.32 -19.11 -21.44
N PRO A 95 -0.40 -19.70 -22.64
CA PRO A 95 0.76 -20.32 -23.29
C PRO A 95 1.80 -19.26 -23.69
N LYS A 96 3.06 -19.68 -23.83
CA LYS A 96 4.16 -18.80 -24.23
C LYS A 96 3.87 -18.05 -25.54
N ALA A 97 3.18 -18.69 -26.48
CA ALA A 97 2.79 -18.09 -27.77
C ALA A 97 1.96 -16.82 -27.60
N TRP A 98 1.04 -16.81 -26.64
CA TRP A 98 0.20 -15.63 -26.35
C TRP A 98 1.04 -14.41 -25.92
N PHE A 99 2.13 -14.62 -25.18
CA PHE A 99 2.99 -13.53 -24.71
C PHE A 99 3.89 -12.93 -25.78
N LYS A 100 4.11 -13.63 -26.91
CA LYS A 100 4.98 -13.16 -28.01
C LYS A 100 4.47 -11.90 -28.70
N GLN A 101 3.20 -11.59 -28.58
CA GLN A 101 2.60 -10.38 -29.16
C GLN A 101 3.02 -9.08 -28.46
N PHE A 102 3.62 -9.14 -27.27
CA PHE A 102 3.96 -7.95 -26.49
C PHE A 102 5.44 -7.57 -26.62
N ASP A 103 5.70 -6.39 -27.18
CA ASP A 103 7.03 -5.78 -27.26
C ASP A 103 7.45 -5.11 -25.94
N VAL A 104 6.46 -4.72 -25.12
CA VAL A 104 6.64 -4.00 -23.86
C VAL A 104 5.89 -4.71 -22.73
N VAL A 105 6.55 -4.96 -21.62
CA VAL A 105 5.90 -5.37 -20.38
C VAL A 105 6.20 -4.36 -19.28
N ILE A 106 5.15 -3.97 -18.56
CA ILE A 106 5.23 -3.09 -17.41
C ILE A 106 4.61 -3.81 -16.21
N GLY A 107 5.38 -3.96 -15.14
CA GLY A 107 4.91 -4.55 -13.88
C GLY A 107 4.72 -3.47 -12.83
N ASP A 108 3.49 -3.22 -12.41
CA ASP A 108 3.24 -2.41 -11.22
C ASP A 108 3.34 -3.27 -9.96
N GLU A 109 3.74 -2.66 -8.85
CA GLU A 109 4.12 -3.34 -7.61
C GLU A 109 5.14 -4.49 -7.86
N ALA A 110 6.22 -4.15 -8.57
CA ALA A 110 7.23 -5.09 -9.05
C ALA A 110 7.84 -5.99 -7.94
N HIS A 111 7.81 -5.55 -6.68
CA HIS A 111 8.25 -6.36 -5.53
C HIS A 111 7.47 -7.70 -5.39
N LEU A 112 6.29 -7.81 -5.99
CA LEU A 112 5.49 -9.05 -6.02
C LEU A 112 6.03 -10.08 -7.02
N PHE A 113 6.86 -9.67 -7.99
CA PHE A 113 7.35 -10.54 -9.07
C PHE A 113 8.35 -11.62 -8.62
N LYS A 114 8.67 -11.68 -7.34
CA LYS A 114 9.35 -12.82 -6.70
C LYS A 114 8.47 -14.09 -6.61
N ALA A 115 7.16 -13.96 -6.74
CA ALA A 115 6.24 -15.10 -6.71
C ALA A 115 6.37 -15.95 -7.98
N LYS A 116 6.32 -17.28 -7.84
CA LYS A 116 6.50 -18.24 -8.94
C LYS A 116 5.63 -17.97 -10.17
N SER A 117 4.37 -17.58 -9.96
CA SER A 117 3.44 -17.26 -11.05
C SER A 117 3.88 -16.05 -11.87
N LEU A 118 4.32 -14.98 -11.20
CA LEU A 118 4.81 -13.76 -11.86
C LEU A 118 6.17 -14.00 -12.53
N THR A 119 7.08 -14.72 -11.88
CA THR A 119 8.34 -15.13 -12.50
C THR A 119 8.08 -15.97 -13.75
N SER A 120 7.12 -16.91 -13.71
CA SER A 120 6.73 -17.70 -14.87
C SER A 120 6.20 -16.86 -16.03
N ILE A 121 5.40 -15.81 -15.77
CA ILE A 121 4.96 -14.87 -16.80
C ILE A 121 6.17 -14.20 -17.44
N MET A 122 7.09 -13.68 -16.64
CA MET A 122 8.29 -12.98 -17.15
C MET A 122 9.22 -13.89 -17.95
N THR A 123 9.28 -15.19 -17.61
CA THR A 123 10.00 -16.20 -18.40
C THR A 123 9.37 -16.45 -19.76
N LYS A 124 8.03 -16.41 -19.85
CA LYS A 124 7.30 -16.54 -21.13
C LYS A 124 7.45 -15.32 -22.04
N LEU A 125 7.75 -14.17 -21.48
CA LEU A 125 7.98 -12.90 -22.18
C LEU A 125 9.43 -12.76 -22.69
N ASP A 126 10.09 -13.84 -23.09
CA ASP A 126 11.51 -13.87 -23.44
C ASP A 126 11.88 -12.97 -24.63
N GLN A 127 10.94 -12.72 -25.54
CA GLN A 127 11.13 -11.87 -26.72
C GLN A 127 10.81 -10.38 -26.46
N THR A 128 10.26 -10.05 -25.30
CA THR A 128 9.86 -8.68 -24.97
C THR A 128 11.06 -7.76 -24.79
N LYS A 129 11.12 -6.70 -25.59
CA LYS A 129 12.27 -5.79 -25.66
C LYS A 129 12.36 -4.84 -24.48
N TYR A 130 11.23 -4.32 -24.03
CA TYR A 130 11.14 -3.37 -22.93
C TYR A 130 10.49 -4.03 -21.72
N ARG A 131 11.20 -4.03 -20.60
CA ARG A 131 10.72 -4.60 -19.33
C ARG A 131 10.91 -3.59 -18.22
N VAL A 132 9.84 -2.98 -17.75
CA VAL A 132 9.90 -1.94 -16.73
C VAL A 132 9.07 -2.34 -15.53
N GLY A 133 9.70 -2.46 -14.38
CA GLY A 133 9.05 -2.71 -13.09
C GLY A 133 8.90 -1.42 -12.29
N PHE A 134 7.74 -1.19 -11.71
CA PHE A 134 7.50 -0.08 -10.78
C PHE A 134 7.23 -0.61 -9.39
N THR A 135 7.86 -0.03 -8.39
CA THR A 135 7.57 -0.35 -6.99
C THR A 135 7.84 0.84 -6.09
N GLY A 136 7.08 0.98 -5.00
CA GLY A 136 7.33 1.99 -3.98
C GLY A 136 8.44 1.62 -3.01
N THR A 137 8.71 0.33 -2.87
CA THR A 137 9.71 -0.20 -1.93
C THR A 137 10.37 -1.44 -2.52
N VAL A 138 11.65 -1.61 -2.24
CA VAL A 138 12.36 -2.87 -2.45
C VAL A 138 12.59 -3.50 -1.07
N ASP A 139 12.38 -4.80 -0.97
CA ASP A 139 12.68 -5.57 0.24
C ASP A 139 14.21 -5.58 0.43
N ASP A 140 14.68 -5.36 1.66
CA ASP A 140 16.12 -5.28 1.98
C ASP A 140 16.85 -6.62 1.78
N ALA A 141 16.13 -7.72 1.53
CA ALA A 141 16.73 -9.00 1.21
C ALA A 141 17.42 -8.97 -0.16
N GLN A 142 18.74 -9.06 -0.19
CA GLN A 142 19.55 -9.06 -1.44
C GLN A 142 19.03 -10.05 -2.49
N THR A 143 18.57 -11.23 -2.05
CA THR A 143 18.01 -12.26 -2.95
C THR A 143 16.79 -11.74 -3.72
N HIS A 144 15.92 -10.95 -3.09
CA HIS A 144 14.75 -10.38 -3.75
C HIS A 144 15.14 -9.31 -4.77
N LYS A 145 16.13 -8.49 -4.45
CA LYS A 145 16.67 -7.48 -5.37
C LYS A 145 17.24 -8.16 -6.62
N LEU A 146 18.06 -9.20 -6.46
CA LEU A 146 18.64 -9.94 -7.57
C LEU A 146 17.58 -10.58 -8.48
N VAL A 147 16.50 -11.12 -7.92
CA VAL A 147 15.37 -11.65 -8.72
C VAL A 147 14.74 -10.55 -9.57
N LEU A 148 14.46 -9.39 -8.99
CA LEU A 148 13.87 -8.26 -9.71
C LEU A 148 14.80 -7.73 -10.80
N GLU A 149 16.09 -7.61 -10.50
CA GLU A 149 17.11 -7.18 -11.47
C GLU A 149 17.25 -8.18 -12.62
N GLY A 150 17.15 -9.48 -12.35
CA GLY A 150 17.13 -10.52 -13.37
C GLY A 150 15.91 -10.46 -14.29
N LEU A 151 14.74 -10.10 -13.75
CA LEU A 151 13.49 -10.04 -14.52
C LEU A 151 13.36 -8.73 -15.31
N PHE A 152 13.69 -7.61 -14.72
CA PHE A 152 13.45 -6.28 -15.27
C PHE A 152 14.72 -5.51 -15.66
N GLY A 153 15.80 -5.65 -14.91
CA GLY A 153 17.03 -4.87 -15.05
C GLY A 153 17.37 -4.11 -13.77
N GLY A 154 18.39 -3.24 -13.82
CA GLY A 154 18.90 -2.51 -12.67
C GLY A 154 17.84 -1.66 -11.97
N VAL A 155 18.02 -1.46 -10.66
CA VAL A 155 17.15 -0.62 -9.84
C VAL A 155 17.58 0.84 -9.96
N GLU A 156 16.65 1.70 -10.40
CA GLU A 156 16.82 3.15 -10.45
C GLU A 156 15.90 3.84 -9.47
N LYS A 157 16.46 4.69 -8.61
CA LYS A 157 15.72 5.48 -7.64
C LYS A 157 15.19 6.75 -8.30
N VAL A 158 13.88 6.82 -8.50
CA VAL A 158 13.23 7.93 -9.20
C VAL A 158 13.16 9.19 -8.34
N THR A 159 12.72 9.04 -7.09
CA THR A 159 12.62 10.10 -6.07
C THR A 159 12.36 9.45 -4.72
N THR A 160 12.39 10.25 -3.66
CA THR A 160 12.09 9.80 -2.29
C THR A 160 10.82 10.45 -1.76
N THR A 161 10.22 9.84 -0.74
CA THR A 161 9.08 10.44 -0.04
C THR A 161 9.48 11.78 0.58
N ALA A 162 10.67 11.87 1.17
CA ALA A 162 11.19 13.10 1.76
C ALA A 162 11.30 14.23 0.74
N GLU A 163 11.91 13.98 -0.44
CA GLU A 163 12.00 14.97 -1.51
C GLU A 163 10.63 15.45 -2.01
N LEU A 164 9.65 14.54 -2.06
CA LEU A 164 8.28 14.90 -2.47
C LEU A 164 7.57 15.77 -1.43
N ILE A 165 7.84 15.55 -0.13
CA ILE A 165 7.32 16.38 0.95
C ILE A 165 8.01 17.76 0.92
N GLU A 166 9.33 17.81 0.82
CA GLU A 166 10.11 19.03 0.74
C GLU A 166 9.69 19.91 -0.43
N LYS A 167 9.48 19.32 -1.62
CA LYS A 167 8.95 20.01 -2.80
C LYS A 167 7.46 20.37 -2.71
N GLY A 168 6.83 20.11 -1.57
CA GLY A 168 5.41 20.38 -1.37
C GLY A 168 4.45 19.59 -2.26
N THR A 169 4.92 18.50 -2.87
CA THR A 169 4.09 17.60 -3.68
C THR A 169 3.23 16.68 -2.83
N LEU A 170 3.74 16.28 -1.66
CA LEU A 170 3.03 15.50 -0.66
C LEU A 170 2.74 16.34 0.57
N ALA A 171 1.79 15.89 1.39
CA ALA A 171 1.46 16.51 2.65
C ALA A 171 2.63 16.38 3.64
N GLU A 172 2.78 17.35 4.53
CA GLU A 172 3.67 17.24 5.69
C GLU A 172 3.28 16.02 6.53
N PHE A 173 4.26 15.23 6.97
CA PHE A 173 4.01 13.99 7.65
C PHE A 173 4.75 13.89 8.99
N ARG A 174 4.03 13.50 10.02
CA ARG A 174 4.57 13.30 11.36
C ARG A 174 4.18 11.95 11.91
N VAL A 175 5.10 11.33 12.62
CA VAL A 175 4.85 10.06 13.33
C VAL A 175 4.82 10.32 14.82
N LYS A 176 3.73 9.93 15.49
CA LYS A 176 3.62 9.90 16.95
C LYS A 176 3.77 8.46 17.41
N CYS A 177 4.88 8.17 18.06
CA CYS A 177 5.18 6.87 18.63
C CYS A 177 4.59 6.75 20.03
N ILE A 178 3.70 5.80 20.24
CA ILE A 178 3.02 5.60 21.53
C ILE A 178 3.41 4.24 22.08
N ALA A 179 4.24 4.23 23.12
CA ALA A 179 4.66 2.99 23.79
C ALA A 179 3.75 2.68 24.99
N LEU A 180 2.84 1.73 24.82
CA LEU A 180 1.98 1.25 25.89
C LEU A 180 2.79 0.43 26.89
N GLN A 181 2.63 0.76 28.17
CA GLN A 181 3.29 0.06 29.27
C GLN A 181 2.32 -0.92 29.92
N TYR A 182 2.81 -2.09 30.27
CA TYR A 182 2.05 -3.13 30.94
C TYR A 182 2.57 -3.37 32.36
N PRO A 183 1.72 -3.78 33.30
CA PRO A 183 2.15 -4.18 34.65
C PRO A 183 3.16 -5.33 34.59
N ASP A 184 4.06 -5.38 35.56
CA ASP A 184 5.13 -6.40 35.61
C ASP A 184 4.60 -7.83 35.69
N GLU A 185 3.44 -8.04 36.31
CA GLU A 185 2.74 -9.33 36.35
C GLU A 185 2.38 -9.82 34.95
N ILE A 186 1.84 -8.92 34.11
CA ILE A 186 1.50 -9.21 32.72
C ILE A 186 2.77 -9.46 31.88
N LYS A 187 3.79 -8.61 32.02
CA LYS A 187 5.08 -8.82 31.35
C LYS A 187 5.70 -10.17 31.67
N LYS A 188 5.69 -10.54 32.95
CA LYS A 188 6.20 -11.83 33.45
C LYS A 188 5.40 -13.01 32.88
N ALA A 189 4.06 -12.90 32.84
CA ALA A 189 3.17 -13.94 32.31
C ALA A 189 3.44 -14.21 30.82
N HIS A 190 3.71 -13.16 30.05
CA HIS A 190 3.93 -13.22 28.59
C HIS A 190 5.41 -13.29 28.18
N ALA A 191 6.36 -13.34 29.13
CA ALA A 191 7.81 -13.33 28.84
C ALA A 191 8.32 -14.51 28.01
N LYS A 192 7.59 -15.62 27.95
CA LYS A 192 7.93 -16.84 27.21
C LYS A 192 7.03 -17.07 26.00
N ASP A 193 6.13 -16.17 25.71
CA ASP A 193 5.23 -16.29 24.56
C ASP A 193 6.03 -16.39 23.26
N LYS A 194 5.48 -17.15 22.32
CA LYS A 194 5.88 -17.09 20.91
C LYS A 194 5.17 -15.91 20.25
N TYR A 195 5.67 -15.48 19.11
CA TYR A 195 5.10 -14.36 18.37
C TYR A 195 3.56 -14.44 18.14
N PRO A 196 2.98 -15.60 17.73
CA PRO A 196 1.52 -15.71 17.60
C PRO A 196 0.75 -15.51 18.91
N ASP A 197 1.29 -16.00 20.02
CA ASP A 197 0.66 -15.91 21.34
C ASP A 197 0.69 -14.46 21.85
N GLU A 198 1.84 -13.78 21.72
CA GLU A 198 1.98 -12.36 22.04
C GLU A 198 1.00 -11.51 21.22
N VAL A 199 0.92 -11.75 19.92
CA VAL A 199 -0.01 -11.00 19.06
C VAL A 199 -1.46 -11.28 19.42
N ASP A 200 -1.84 -12.54 19.72
CA ASP A 200 -3.20 -12.90 20.13
C ASP A 200 -3.59 -12.20 21.43
N PHE A 201 -2.68 -12.18 22.43
CA PHE A 201 -2.88 -11.41 23.65
C PHE A 201 -3.12 -9.93 23.38
N LEU A 202 -2.26 -9.29 22.58
CA LEU A 202 -2.33 -7.86 22.31
C LEU A 202 -3.62 -7.45 21.60
N VAL A 203 -4.05 -8.20 20.59
CA VAL A 203 -5.25 -7.86 19.82
C VAL A 203 -6.55 -8.09 20.58
N ARG A 204 -6.54 -8.99 21.58
CA ARG A 204 -7.67 -9.25 22.47
C ARG A 204 -7.67 -8.41 23.74
N ASN A 205 -6.58 -7.72 24.07
CA ASN A 205 -6.45 -6.96 25.31
C ASN A 205 -7.42 -5.79 25.34
N GLU A 206 -8.39 -5.85 26.27
CA GLU A 206 -9.47 -4.87 26.37
C GLU A 206 -8.97 -3.45 26.71
N ALA A 207 -8.01 -3.33 27.61
CA ALA A 207 -7.45 -2.03 28.01
C ALA A 207 -6.74 -1.37 26.81
N ARG A 208 -6.00 -2.15 26.04
CA ARG A 208 -5.35 -1.72 24.81
C ARG A 208 -6.38 -1.27 23.75
N ASN A 209 -7.40 -2.07 23.51
CA ASN A 209 -8.46 -1.75 22.55
C ASN A 209 -9.27 -0.52 22.99
N LYS A 210 -9.52 -0.37 24.29
CA LYS A 210 -10.14 0.84 24.85
C LYS A 210 -9.29 2.08 24.62
N PHE A 211 -7.96 1.96 24.78
CA PHE A 211 -7.03 3.05 24.46
C PHE A 211 -7.10 3.43 22.98
N ILE A 212 -7.02 2.46 22.05
CA ILE A 212 -7.08 2.68 20.61
C ILE A 212 -8.41 3.33 20.20
N ARG A 213 -9.52 2.84 20.75
CA ARG A 213 -10.84 3.45 20.55
C ARG A 213 -10.84 4.92 21.00
N ASN A 214 -10.39 5.19 22.22
CA ASN A 214 -10.39 6.55 22.77
C ASN A 214 -9.47 7.48 21.96
N LEU A 215 -8.32 7.00 21.50
CA LEU A 215 -7.45 7.73 20.60
C LEU A 215 -8.18 8.08 19.31
N ALA A 216 -8.82 7.12 18.65
CA ALA A 216 -9.57 7.36 17.42
C ALA A 216 -10.69 8.39 17.61
N LEU A 217 -11.42 8.33 18.74
CA LEU A 217 -12.48 9.28 19.10
C LEU A 217 -11.96 10.69 19.38
N SER A 218 -10.76 10.83 19.93
CA SER A 218 -10.17 12.14 20.27
C SER A 218 -9.62 12.90 19.06
N LEU A 219 -9.37 12.22 17.94
CA LEU A 219 -8.78 12.83 16.76
C LEU A 219 -9.82 13.55 15.91
N LYS A 220 -9.46 14.68 15.36
CA LYS A 220 -10.26 15.43 14.36
C LYS A 220 -9.77 15.11 12.95
N GLY A 221 -10.69 15.18 11.99
CA GLY A 221 -10.43 14.84 10.59
C GLY A 221 -10.51 13.35 10.32
N ASN A 222 -10.57 12.97 9.05
CA ASN A 222 -10.71 11.58 8.63
C ASN A 222 -9.56 10.73 9.18
N THR A 223 -9.92 9.72 9.96
CA THR A 223 -9.00 8.86 10.70
C THR A 223 -9.11 7.43 10.19
N LEU A 224 -8.01 6.88 9.73
CA LEU A 224 -7.88 5.49 9.30
C LEU A 224 -7.24 4.66 10.41
N LEU A 225 -7.92 3.60 10.81
CA LEU A 225 -7.45 2.66 11.81
C LEU A 225 -7.19 1.32 11.14
N LEU A 226 -5.95 0.83 11.19
CA LEU A 226 -5.50 -0.35 10.46
C LEU A 226 -5.30 -1.56 11.38
N PHE A 227 -5.92 -2.68 11.00
CA PHE A 227 -5.83 -3.95 11.72
C PHE A 227 -5.44 -5.13 10.82
N ASN A 228 -4.95 -6.23 11.43
CA ASN A 228 -4.59 -7.47 10.72
C ASN A 228 -5.66 -8.56 10.82
N PHE A 229 -6.35 -8.69 11.94
CA PHE A 229 -7.23 -9.83 12.23
C PHE A 229 -8.68 -9.39 12.22
N VAL A 230 -9.47 -9.91 11.27
CA VAL A 230 -10.87 -9.54 11.06
C VAL A 230 -11.70 -9.85 12.30
N GLU A 231 -11.79 -11.13 12.69
CA GLU A 231 -12.70 -11.59 13.74
C GLU A 231 -12.26 -11.17 15.15
N LYS A 232 -10.98 -11.33 15.47
CA LYS A 232 -10.50 -11.13 16.84
C LYS A 232 -10.11 -9.68 17.16
N HIS A 233 -10.02 -8.80 16.17
CA HIS A 233 -9.59 -7.41 16.41
C HIS A 233 -10.42 -6.38 15.64
N GLY A 234 -10.52 -6.50 14.32
CA GLY A 234 -11.17 -5.50 13.47
C GLY A 234 -12.67 -5.32 13.78
N LYS A 235 -13.43 -6.42 13.79
CA LYS A 235 -14.87 -6.37 14.10
C LYS A 235 -15.15 -5.89 15.52
N PRO A 236 -14.49 -6.43 16.59
CA PRO A 236 -14.69 -5.93 17.95
C PRO A 236 -14.36 -4.45 18.10
N LEU A 237 -13.24 -3.99 17.52
CA LEU A 237 -12.82 -2.60 17.61
C LEU A 237 -13.78 -1.66 16.89
N HIS A 238 -14.25 -2.04 15.69
CA HIS A 238 -15.29 -1.31 14.98
C HIS A 238 -16.59 -1.20 15.79
N GLN A 239 -17.06 -2.30 16.38
CA GLN A 239 -18.27 -2.31 17.22
C GLN A 239 -18.12 -1.39 18.43
N GLN A 240 -16.96 -1.42 19.11
CA GLN A 240 -16.70 -0.54 20.26
C GLN A 240 -16.68 0.94 19.86
N ILE A 241 -16.06 1.29 18.73
CA ILE A 241 -16.04 2.66 18.21
C ILE A 241 -17.44 3.11 17.83
N LYS A 242 -18.17 2.28 17.07
CA LYS A 242 -19.53 2.58 16.63
C LYS A 242 -20.46 2.78 17.82
N HIS A 243 -20.44 1.88 18.79
CA HIS A 243 -21.24 2.00 20.01
C HIS A 243 -20.92 3.31 20.77
N ALA A 244 -19.66 3.67 20.89
CA ALA A 244 -19.26 4.91 21.56
C ALA A 244 -19.76 6.16 20.83
N ILE A 245 -19.78 6.16 19.49
CA ILE A 245 -20.35 7.25 18.68
C ILE A 245 -21.87 7.29 18.79
N ASP A 246 -22.53 6.14 18.69
CA ASP A 246 -24.01 6.05 18.75
C ASP A 246 -24.56 6.55 20.09
N THR A 247 -23.80 6.35 21.18
CA THR A 247 -24.15 6.79 22.54
C THR A 247 -23.65 8.19 22.91
N SER A 248 -22.88 8.83 22.04
CA SER A 248 -22.34 10.17 22.27
C SER A 248 -23.11 11.28 21.54
N VAL A 249 -22.79 12.54 21.83
CA VAL A 249 -23.27 13.69 21.07
C VAL A 249 -22.58 13.78 19.70
N ASP A 250 -21.37 13.26 19.58
CA ASP A 250 -20.61 13.20 18.34
C ASP A 250 -21.24 12.16 17.40
N LYS A 251 -21.72 12.59 16.26
CA LYS A 251 -22.42 11.76 15.24
C LYS A 251 -21.61 11.53 13.99
N ARG A 252 -20.30 11.58 14.08
CA ARG A 252 -19.44 11.35 12.91
C ARG A 252 -19.56 9.91 12.36
N PRO A 253 -19.41 9.71 11.04
CA PRO A 253 -19.59 8.40 10.43
C PRO A 253 -18.43 7.44 10.78
N VAL A 254 -18.78 6.17 10.97
CA VAL A 254 -17.83 5.07 11.22
C VAL A 254 -18.02 4.00 10.15
N TYR A 255 -16.97 3.69 9.40
CA TYR A 255 -16.99 2.70 8.33
C TYR A 255 -16.10 1.51 8.66
N TYR A 256 -16.51 0.34 8.20
CA TYR A 256 -15.73 -0.89 8.30
C TYR A 256 -15.35 -1.41 6.92
N VAL A 257 -14.08 -1.74 6.72
CA VAL A 257 -13.55 -2.20 5.43
C VAL A 257 -12.61 -3.38 5.61
N SER A 258 -13.02 -4.53 5.11
CA SER A 258 -12.23 -5.76 5.10
C SER A 258 -12.34 -6.47 3.75
N GLY A 259 -11.68 -7.62 3.62
CA GLY A 259 -11.80 -8.47 2.41
C GLY A 259 -13.21 -8.99 2.16
N GLU A 260 -14.07 -9.02 3.18
CA GLU A 260 -15.47 -9.45 3.09
C GLU A 260 -16.38 -8.39 2.44
N VAL A 261 -15.96 -7.12 2.45
CA VAL A 261 -16.69 -6.01 1.82
C VAL A 261 -16.47 -6.04 0.31
N SER A 262 -17.54 -5.95 -0.46
CA SER A 262 -17.45 -5.97 -1.94
C SER A 262 -16.64 -4.80 -2.50
N GLY A 263 -16.12 -4.95 -3.73
CA GLY A 263 -15.37 -3.88 -4.40
C GLY A 263 -16.20 -2.60 -4.59
N ASP A 264 -17.46 -2.76 -4.97
CA ASP A 264 -18.39 -1.65 -5.19
C ASP A 264 -18.73 -0.89 -3.91
N GLU A 265 -18.90 -1.63 -2.82
CA GLU A 265 -19.17 -1.02 -1.51
C GLU A 265 -17.93 -0.27 -0.98
N ARG A 266 -16.74 -0.82 -1.17
CA ARG A 266 -15.47 -0.13 -0.84
C ARG A 266 -15.33 1.17 -1.61
N GLU A 267 -15.72 1.18 -2.89
CA GLU A 267 -15.65 2.38 -3.73
C GLU A 267 -16.68 3.43 -3.29
N LYS A 268 -17.90 3.00 -2.90
CA LYS A 268 -18.90 3.89 -2.29
C LYS A 268 -18.38 4.53 -0.99
N ILE A 269 -17.79 3.74 -0.10
CA ILE A 269 -17.17 4.26 1.14
C ILE A 269 -16.07 5.27 0.81
N ARG A 270 -15.22 5.00 -0.17
CA ARG A 270 -14.19 5.90 -0.63
C ARG A 270 -14.78 7.26 -1.06
N HIS A 271 -15.78 7.25 -1.94
CA HIS A 271 -16.44 8.46 -2.41
C HIS A 271 -17.05 9.28 -1.26
N ILE A 272 -17.75 8.63 -0.35
CA ILE A 272 -18.35 9.30 0.80
C ILE A 272 -17.28 9.92 1.69
N VAL A 273 -16.20 9.20 2.00
CA VAL A 273 -15.12 9.71 2.87
C VAL A 273 -14.36 10.89 2.24
N GLU A 274 -14.36 11.01 0.90
CA GLU A 274 -13.77 12.17 0.22
C GLU A 274 -14.64 13.43 0.35
N THR A 275 -15.93 13.29 0.65
CA THR A 275 -16.88 14.41 0.78
C THR A 275 -17.21 14.76 2.23
N VAL A 276 -16.85 13.92 3.19
CA VAL A 276 -17.10 14.16 4.61
C VAL A 276 -15.80 14.43 5.36
N ASP A 277 -15.89 15.34 6.31
CA ASP A 277 -14.83 15.60 7.26
C ASP A 277 -15.08 14.80 8.55
N ASN A 278 -14.03 14.29 9.17
CA ASN A 278 -14.10 13.67 10.48
C ASN A 278 -14.69 12.25 10.55
N ALA A 279 -14.61 11.47 9.47
CA ALA A 279 -14.97 10.04 9.47
C ALA A 279 -13.91 9.17 10.18
N ILE A 280 -14.34 8.04 10.76
CA ILE A 280 -13.47 6.97 11.23
C ILE A 280 -13.61 5.76 10.30
N ILE A 281 -12.51 5.29 9.74
CA ILE A 281 -12.45 4.13 8.86
C ILE A 281 -11.65 3.03 9.55
N VAL A 282 -12.29 1.93 9.90
CA VAL A 282 -11.65 0.74 10.48
C VAL A 282 -11.40 -0.25 9.35
N ALA A 283 -10.15 -0.39 8.93
CA ALA A 283 -9.80 -1.14 7.73
C ALA A 283 -8.71 -2.20 7.96
N SER A 284 -8.81 -3.33 7.24
CA SER A 284 -7.73 -4.31 7.24
C SER A 284 -6.54 -3.81 6.40
N TYR A 285 -5.31 -4.07 6.85
CA TYR A 285 -4.10 -3.72 6.09
C TYR A 285 -4.13 -4.28 4.66
N GLY A 286 -4.59 -5.53 4.49
CA GLY A 286 -4.62 -6.17 3.18
C GLY A 286 -5.54 -5.45 2.20
N THR A 287 -6.75 -5.15 2.64
CA THR A 287 -7.76 -4.48 1.79
C THR A 287 -7.37 -3.03 1.51
N PHE A 288 -6.86 -2.33 2.52
CA PHE A 288 -6.47 -0.94 2.36
C PHE A 288 -5.24 -0.77 1.47
N SER A 289 -4.23 -1.65 1.59
CA SER A 289 -3.01 -1.56 0.77
C SER A 289 -3.24 -1.80 -0.72
N THR A 290 -4.30 -2.50 -1.10
CA THR A 290 -4.51 -2.96 -2.49
C THR A 290 -5.63 -2.27 -3.26
N GLY A 291 -6.44 -1.39 -2.65
CA GLY A 291 -7.61 -0.92 -3.41
C GLY A 291 -8.31 0.36 -2.97
N ILE A 292 -8.02 0.94 -1.81
CA ILE A 292 -8.75 2.13 -1.36
C ILE A 292 -7.83 3.34 -1.41
N ASN A 293 -8.20 4.33 -2.24
CA ASN A 293 -7.45 5.56 -2.41
C ASN A 293 -8.23 6.75 -1.86
N ILE A 294 -7.97 7.12 -0.60
CA ILE A 294 -8.61 8.29 0.04
C ILE A 294 -7.59 9.41 0.14
N LYS A 295 -7.88 10.56 -0.47
CA LYS A 295 -7.02 11.75 -0.42
C LYS A 295 -7.13 12.48 0.92
N GLN A 296 -8.31 12.52 1.50
CA GLN A 296 -8.66 13.26 2.71
C GLN A 296 -8.37 12.50 4.02
N LEU A 297 -7.25 11.77 4.10
CA LEU A 297 -6.82 11.11 5.34
C LEU A 297 -5.91 12.02 6.16
N HIS A 298 -6.36 12.42 7.34
CA HIS A 298 -5.62 13.28 8.27
C HIS A 298 -4.82 12.47 9.29
N ASN A 299 -5.39 11.35 9.74
CA ASN A 299 -4.77 10.51 10.76
C ASN A 299 -4.75 9.04 10.32
N ILE A 300 -3.68 8.35 10.65
CA ILE A 300 -3.53 6.90 10.50
C ILE A 300 -3.17 6.32 11.86
N ILE A 301 -3.86 5.28 12.30
CA ILE A 301 -3.56 4.55 13.53
C ILE A 301 -3.15 3.12 13.17
N PHE A 302 -1.96 2.71 13.55
CA PHE A 302 -1.56 1.31 13.47
C PHE A 302 -2.07 0.56 14.70
N ALA A 303 -3.29 0.04 14.61
CA ALA A 303 -3.92 -0.71 15.71
C ALA A 303 -3.32 -2.10 15.89
N SER A 304 -2.92 -2.78 14.81
CA SER A 304 -2.16 -4.02 14.87
C SER A 304 -0.70 -3.77 14.52
N PRO A 305 0.26 -4.35 15.27
CA PRO A 305 1.66 -4.25 14.92
C PRO A 305 1.96 -4.89 13.55
N SER A 306 2.82 -4.28 12.76
CA SER A 306 3.28 -4.80 11.47
C SER A 306 4.79 -4.67 11.34
N LYS A 307 5.45 -5.75 10.90
CA LYS A 307 6.87 -5.78 10.57
C LYS A 307 7.13 -5.38 9.10
N SER A 308 6.15 -5.55 8.23
CA SER A 308 6.36 -5.40 6.78
C SER A 308 6.61 -3.95 6.38
N ARG A 309 7.84 -3.62 5.97
CA ARG A 309 8.23 -2.32 5.41
C ARG A 309 7.29 -1.90 4.27
N ILE A 310 7.02 -2.81 3.35
CA ILE A 310 6.13 -2.56 2.20
C ILE A 310 4.76 -2.12 2.67
N ARG A 311 4.14 -2.88 3.58
CA ARG A 311 2.79 -2.61 4.09
C ARG A 311 2.73 -1.28 4.85
N VAL A 312 3.74 -1.01 5.69
CA VAL A 312 3.87 0.24 6.45
C VAL A 312 3.98 1.42 5.49
N MET A 313 4.89 1.36 4.52
CA MET A 313 5.12 2.45 3.57
C MET A 313 3.94 2.68 2.61
N GLN A 314 3.26 1.62 2.16
CA GLN A 314 2.04 1.76 1.36
C GLN A 314 0.91 2.45 2.14
N SER A 315 0.77 2.11 3.43
CA SER A 315 -0.23 2.75 4.30
C SER A 315 0.08 4.23 4.53
N ILE A 316 1.34 4.56 4.84
CA ILE A 316 1.80 5.94 4.99
C ILE A 316 1.60 6.73 3.69
N GLY A 317 2.04 6.19 2.56
CA GLY A 317 1.97 6.86 1.27
C GLY A 317 0.55 7.29 0.84
N ARG A 318 -0.47 6.58 1.32
CA ARG A 318 -1.87 6.99 1.08
C ARG A 318 -2.27 8.21 1.93
N GLY A 319 -1.77 8.28 3.18
CA GLY A 319 -1.96 9.46 4.03
C GLY A 319 -1.21 10.70 3.56
N LEU A 320 -0.16 10.52 2.76
CA LEU A 320 0.68 11.63 2.29
C LEU A 320 0.06 12.43 1.13
N ARG A 321 -1.01 11.96 0.49
CA ARG A 321 -1.63 12.69 -0.61
C ARG A 321 -2.18 14.02 -0.14
N LYS A 322 -1.87 15.07 -0.89
CA LYS A 322 -2.45 16.41 -0.69
C LYS A 322 -3.85 16.51 -1.29
N SER A 323 -4.66 17.34 -0.69
CA SER A 323 -5.88 17.88 -1.26
C SER A 323 -5.91 19.40 -1.02
N GLU A 324 -6.91 20.09 -1.53
CA GLU A 324 -7.04 21.53 -1.33
C GLU A 324 -7.12 21.93 0.14
N THR A 325 -7.75 21.11 0.97
CA THR A 325 -7.97 21.38 2.40
C THR A 325 -6.98 20.67 3.32
N LYS A 326 -6.22 19.66 2.82
CA LYS A 326 -5.32 18.84 3.63
C LYS A 326 -3.86 19.10 3.29
N THR A 327 -3.12 19.68 4.22
CA THR A 327 -1.67 19.93 4.11
C THR A 327 -0.81 19.04 4.99
N LYS A 328 -1.42 18.40 6.00
CA LYS A 328 -0.72 17.58 7.02
C LYS A 328 -1.39 16.24 7.23
N ALA A 329 -0.57 15.23 7.56
CA ALA A 329 -1.04 13.92 8.01
C ALA A 329 -0.21 13.44 9.20
N THR A 330 -0.85 12.71 10.10
CA THR A 330 -0.19 12.16 11.30
C THR A 330 -0.41 10.65 11.37
N LEU A 331 0.68 9.91 11.56
CA LEU A 331 0.65 8.49 11.91
C LEU A 331 0.77 8.35 13.42
N PHE A 332 -0.11 7.56 14.02
CA PHE A 332 -0.02 7.11 15.40
C PHE A 332 0.44 5.64 15.38
N ASP A 333 1.71 5.44 15.68
CA ASP A 333 2.33 4.12 15.72
C ASP A 333 2.35 3.60 17.14
N ILE A 334 1.51 2.59 17.40
CA ILE A 334 1.35 2.01 18.73
C ILE A 334 2.33 0.85 18.88
N ALA A 335 3.20 0.97 19.88
CA ALA A 335 4.10 -0.08 20.35
C ALA A 335 3.63 -0.63 21.69
N ASP A 336 3.88 -1.90 21.91
CA ASP A 336 3.48 -2.61 23.14
C ASP A 336 4.73 -3.08 23.88
N ASN A 337 5.02 -2.50 25.03
CA ASN A 337 6.18 -2.86 25.85
C ASN A 337 5.83 -3.96 26.85
N LEU A 338 5.99 -5.20 26.42
CA LEU A 338 5.94 -6.41 27.26
C LEU A 338 7.34 -6.92 27.63
N ALA A 339 8.39 -6.09 27.43
CA ALA A 339 9.76 -6.48 27.76
C ALA A 339 9.87 -6.88 29.24
N TRP A 340 10.51 -8.03 29.48
CA TRP A 340 10.74 -8.57 30.83
C TRP A 340 12.21 -8.86 31.05
N LYS A 341 12.78 -8.30 32.14
CA LYS A 341 14.22 -8.32 32.39
C LYS A 341 15.00 -7.75 31.19
N SER A 342 15.96 -8.49 30.65
CA SER A 342 16.80 -8.08 29.51
C SER A 342 16.24 -8.47 28.13
N LYS A 343 15.04 -9.08 28.07
CA LYS A 343 14.45 -9.58 26.83
C LYS A 343 13.31 -8.67 26.34
N ASN A 344 13.44 -8.15 25.15
CA ASN A 344 12.34 -7.50 24.47
C ASN A 344 11.29 -8.52 24.02
N ASN A 345 10.07 -8.05 23.85
CA ASN A 345 9.02 -8.81 23.18
C ASN A 345 9.05 -8.57 21.66
N PHE A 346 8.48 -9.48 20.89
CA PHE A 346 8.54 -9.48 19.41
C PHE A 346 7.98 -8.20 18.78
N THR A 347 6.84 -7.72 19.26
CA THR A 347 6.19 -6.54 18.67
C THR A 347 6.94 -5.26 18.99
N LEU A 348 7.67 -5.21 20.11
CA LEU A 348 8.58 -4.12 20.43
C LEU A 348 9.81 -4.10 19.50
N ASP A 349 10.39 -5.27 19.19
CA ASP A 349 11.46 -5.38 18.20
C ASP A 349 10.96 -4.96 16.80
N HIS A 350 9.75 -5.34 16.42
CA HIS A 350 9.13 -4.86 15.18
C HIS A 350 8.92 -3.34 15.16
N PHE A 351 8.64 -2.74 16.30
CA PHE A 351 8.57 -1.28 16.40
C PHE A 351 9.94 -0.65 16.20
N ALA A 352 11.00 -1.21 16.78
CA ALA A 352 12.37 -0.74 16.53
C ALA A 352 12.74 -0.78 15.03
N GLU A 353 12.31 -1.82 14.30
CA GLU A 353 12.49 -1.89 12.85
C GLU A 353 11.69 -0.79 12.12
N ARG A 354 10.49 -0.43 12.59
CA ARG A 354 9.74 0.70 12.02
C ARG A 354 10.42 2.04 12.28
N LEU A 355 11.04 2.24 13.44
CA LEU A 355 11.82 3.45 13.71
C LEU A 355 13.00 3.61 12.75
N LYS A 356 13.70 2.51 12.40
CA LYS A 356 14.73 2.53 11.34
C LYS A 356 14.15 2.98 10.01
N MET A 357 12.97 2.46 9.63
CA MET A 357 12.29 2.88 8.40
C MET A 357 11.96 4.37 8.41
N TYR A 358 11.48 4.92 9.53
CA TYR A 358 11.18 6.35 9.65
C TYR A 358 12.43 7.21 9.50
N ASN A 359 13.56 6.77 10.07
CA ASN A 359 14.86 7.42 9.88
C ASN A 359 15.31 7.38 8.41
N ASP A 360 15.25 6.23 7.75
CA ASP A 360 15.63 6.05 6.34
C ASP A 360 14.82 6.95 5.40
N GLU A 361 13.52 7.10 5.69
CA GLU A 361 12.61 7.95 4.93
C GLU A 361 12.64 9.42 5.40
N LYS A 362 13.45 9.75 6.41
CA LYS A 362 13.56 11.09 7.03
C LYS A 362 12.23 11.65 7.52
N PHE A 363 11.37 10.82 8.06
CA PHE A 363 10.15 11.28 8.71
C PHE A 363 10.44 11.85 10.09
N GLU A 364 9.77 12.96 10.42
CA GLU A 364 9.78 13.48 11.79
C GLU A 364 8.96 12.57 12.70
N TYR A 365 9.58 12.03 13.77
CA TYR A 365 8.87 11.21 14.76
C TYR A 365 9.26 11.58 16.19
N LYS A 366 8.36 11.36 17.14
CA LYS A 366 8.57 11.57 18.57
C LYS A 366 7.76 10.58 19.41
#